data_06288c126d8cfbab43799c9bda0a8068
#
_entry.id   06288c126d8cfbab43799c9bda0a8068
#
_cell.length_a   1.000
_cell.length_b   1.000
_cell.length_c   1.000
_cell.angle_alpha   90.00
_cell.angle_beta   90.00
_cell.angle_gamma   90.00
#
_symmetry.space_group_name_H-M   'P 1'
#
loop_
_entity.id
_entity.type
_entity.pdbx_description
1 polymer ?
#
loop_
_entity_poly.entity_id
_entity_poly.type
_entity_poly.pdbx_seq_one_letter_code
_entity_poly.pdbx_strand_id
1 'polypeptide(L)'
;METGAQVAHCFGMKSIRVASYNIRKAIGTDRRRSPERVLEVLAEVNADVIALQEADRRFGVRSAAIPPWLLESLSAYKPVPLNVQADSMGWHGNAILVRKEAEIGPHDVLHLPCLEPRGATMAEVKLGKAKIRVFGMHLDLSGLWRRKQAAAVIHAAGLREAMPTVLMGDLNEWSAGRGCLADFGRHYSFAPCGRSFHARRPVAMLDRIMHCGQLKLVDSGVHESAAARKASDHLPIWAEFRL
;
A
#
# COMPACT_ATOMS: atom_id res chain seq x y z
N MET A 1 -35.99 40.49 2.61
CA MET A 1 -34.53 40.71 2.52
C MET A 1 -33.86 39.41 2.85
N GLU A 2 -33.57 38.59 1.81
CA GLU A 2 -32.91 37.32 1.96
C GLU A 2 -31.41 37.54 1.78
N THR A 3 -30.66 37.32 2.82
CA THR A 3 -29.21 37.32 2.78
C THR A 3 -28.71 35.93 2.29
N GLY A 4 -28.41 35.84 1.00
CA GLY A 4 -27.75 34.67 0.43
C GLY A 4 -26.34 34.50 1.00
N ALA A 5 -26.15 33.45 1.79
CA ALA A 5 -24.84 33.01 2.19
C ALA A 5 -24.12 32.40 0.98
N GLN A 6 -23.18 33.16 0.40
CA GLN A 6 -22.24 32.67 -0.57
C GLN A 6 -21.34 31.62 0.11
N VAL A 7 -21.57 30.34 -0.22
CA VAL A 7 -20.64 29.25 0.10
C VAL A 7 -19.37 29.50 -0.71
N ALA A 8 -18.35 30.01 -0.05
CA ALA A 8 -17.02 30.13 -0.63
C ALA A 8 -16.53 28.75 -1.05
N HIS A 9 -16.46 28.51 -2.36
CA HIS A 9 -15.73 27.40 -2.93
C HIS A 9 -14.24 27.59 -2.58
N CYS A 10 -13.80 26.97 -1.51
CA CYS A 10 -12.38 26.79 -1.26
C CYS A 10 -11.80 26.07 -2.46
N PHE A 11 -10.96 26.75 -3.25
CA PHE A 11 -10.11 26.16 -4.26
C PHE A 11 -9.29 25.05 -3.61
N GLY A 12 -9.73 23.79 -3.76
CA GLY A 12 -9.18 22.66 -3.07
C GLY A 12 -7.73 22.41 -3.46
N MET A 13 -6.83 22.57 -2.50
CA MET A 13 -5.52 21.94 -2.58
C MET A 13 -5.78 20.44 -2.70
N LYS A 14 -5.32 19.84 -3.80
CA LYS A 14 -5.60 18.41 -4.07
C LYS A 14 -4.86 17.56 -3.07
N SER A 15 -5.62 16.79 -2.30
CA SER A 15 -5.10 15.70 -1.49
C SER A 15 -4.99 14.42 -2.34
N ILE A 16 -4.08 13.55 -1.96
CA ILE A 16 -3.96 12.19 -2.48
C ILE A 16 -4.07 11.21 -1.32
N ARG A 17 -4.94 10.23 -1.48
CA ARG A 17 -5.14 9.17 -0.49
C ARG A 17 -4.44 7.91 -0.94
N VAL A 18 -3.57 7.37 -0.08
CA VAL A 18 -2.88 6.10 -0.31
C VAL A 18 -3.29 5.07 0.72
N ALA A 19 -3.19 3.78 0.37
CA ALA A 19 -3.48 2.69 1.30
C ALA A 19 -2.50 1.54 1.14
N SER A 20 -2.32 0.78 2.21
CA SER A 20 -1.61 -0.50 2.21
C SER A 20 -2.50 -1.58 2.77
N TYR A 21 -2.53 -2.75 2.12
CA TYR A 21 -3.37 -3.85 2.51
C TYR A 21 -2.74 -5.21 2.21
N ASN A 22 -2.39 -5.97 3.24
CA ASN A 22 -2.05 -7.38 3.10
C ASN A 22 -3.35 -8.18 2.93
N ILE A 23 -3.60 -8.68 1.71
CA ILE A 23 -4.84 -9.37 1.36
C ILE A 23 -4.81 -10.88 1.62
N ARG A 24 -3.73 -11.41 2.18
CA ARG A 24 -3.62 -12.83 2.51
C ARG A 24 -4.07 -13.76 1.38
N LYS A 25 -3.68 -13.49 0.14
CA LYS A 25 -4.07 -14.28 -1.05
C LYS A 25 -5.59 -14.37 -1.24
N ALA A 26 -6.33 -13.33 -0.80
CA ALA A 26 -7.79 -13.27 -0.73
C ALA A 26 -8.41 -14.37 0.16
N ILE A 27 -7.68 -14.89 1.15
CA ILE A 27 -8.18 -15.86 2.12
C ILE A 27 -8.59 -15.13 3.40
N GLY A 28 -9.88 -15.13 3.67
CA GLY A 28 -10.46 -14.45 4.81
C GLY A 28 -10.16 -15.11 6.16
N THR A 29 -10.56 -14.43 7.24
CA THR A 29 -10.49 -14.97 8.62
C THR A 29 -11.38 -16.19 8.83
N ASP A 30 -12.33 -16.46 7.94
CA ASP A 30 -13.14 -17.66 7.83
C ASP A 30 -12.46 -18.80 7.04
N ARG A 31 -11.20 -18.62 6.61
CA ARG A 31 -10.40 -19.53 5.78
C ARG A 31 -10.98 -19.77 4.39
N ARG A 32 -11.94 -18.98 3.94
CA ARG A 32 -12.52 -19.05 2.59
C ARG A 32 -11.87 -18.01 1.71
N ARG A 33 -11.52 -18.40 0.48
CA ARG A 33 -11.02 -17.48 -0.53
C ARG A 33 -12.20 -16.72 -1.13
N SER A 34 -12.09 -15.39 -1.20
CA SER A 34 -13.08 -14.54 -1.87
C SER A 34 -12.39 -13.24 -2.32
N PRO A 35 -11.92 -13.19 -3.59
CA PRO A 35 -11.40 -11.96 -4.18
C PRO A 35 -12.43 -10.83 -4.18
N GLU A 36 -13.72 -11.13 -4.32
CA GLU A 36 -14.81 -10.17 -4.33
C GLU A 36 -14.88 -9.38 -3.02
N ARG A 37 -14.68 -10.06 -1.88
CA ARG A 37 -14.60 -9.37 -0.57
C ARG A 37 -13.42 -8.42 -0.47
N VAL A 38 -12.29 -8.78 -1.08
CA VAL A 38 -11.15 -7.86 -1.14
C VAL A 38 -11.51 -6.63 -1.94
N LEU A 39 -12.16 -6.78 -3.11
CA LEU A 39 -12.61 -5.66 -3.94
C LEU A 39 -13.63 -4.76 -3.22
N GLU A 40 -14.56 -5.35 -2.45
CA GLU A 40 -15.47 -4.61 -1.58
C GLU A 40 -14.70 -3.71 -0.61
N VAL A 41 -13.71 -4.27 0.09
CA VAL A 41 -12.86 -3.53 1.03
C VAL A 41 -12.06 -2.43 0.32
N LEU A 42 -11.51 -2.71 -0.88
CA LEU A 42 -10.80 -1.67 -1.67
C LEU A 42 -11.74 -0.52 -2.06
N ALA A 43 -12.99 -0.82 -2.38
CA ALA A 43 -14.00 0.20 -2.68
C ALA A 43 -14.34 1.05 -1.44
N GLU A 44 -14.48 0.43 -0.27
CA GLU A 44 -14.72 1.13 1.00
C GLU A 44 -13.54 2.05 1.39
N VAL A 45 -12.29 1.57 1.25
CA VAL A 45 -11.07 2.35 1.54
C VAL A 45 -10.95 3.55 0.61
N ASN A 46 -11.36 3.39 -0.65
CA ASN A 46 -11.47 4.43 -1.66
C ASN A 46 -10.20 5.28 -1.83
N ALA A 47 -9.01 4.64 -1.79
CA ALA A 47 -7.74 5.32 -1.98
C ALA A 47 -7.41 5.53 -3.47
N ASP A 48 -6.50 6.46 -3.77
CA ASP A 48 -6.04 6.73 -5.13
C ASP A 48 -4.97 5.74 -5.58
N VAL A 49 -4.11 5.33 -4.64
CA VAL A 49 -3.04 4.35 -4.83
C VAL A 49 -3.03 3.36 -3.68
N ILE A 50 -2.97 2.07 -3.99
CA ILE A 50 -2.99 1.00 -3.00
C ILE A 50 -1.81 0.06 -3.22
N ALA A 51 -0.99 -0.16 -2.18
CA ALA A 51 -0.02 -1.23 -2.16
C ALA A 51 -0.64 -2.50 -1.55
N LEU A 52 -0.67 -3.56 -2.31
CA LEU A 52 -1.12 -4.87 -1.84
C LEU A 52 0.07 -5.75 -1.48
N GLN A 53 -0.09 -6.55 -0.43
CA GLN A 53 0.82 -7.62 -0.06
C GLN A 53 0.05 -8.95 -0.12
N GLU A 54 0.79 -10.03 -0.34
CA GLU A 54 0.24 -11.36 -0.61
C GLU A 54 -0.79 -11.38 -1.74
N ALA A 55 -0.58 -10.56 -2.76
CA ALA A 55 -1.46 -10.44 -3.92
C ALA A 55 -1.36 -11.61 -4.92
N ASP A 56 -0.37 -12.50 -4.73
CA ASP A 56 -0.17 -13.69 -5.56
C ASP A 56 -0.26 -14.97 -4.73
N ARG A 57 -0.63 -16.08 -5.37
CA ARG A 57 -0.56 -17.42 -4.77
C ARG A 57 0.89 -17.82 -4.53
N ARG A 58 1.17 -18.48 -3.41
CA ARG A 58 2.55 -18.77 -2.98
C ARG A 58 3.22 -19.87 -3.79
N PHE A 59 2.46 -20.81 -4.37
CA PHE A 59 2.96 -22.01 -5.04
C PHE A 59 2.51 -22.08 -6.51
N GLY A 60 3.26 -22.82 -7.33
CA GLY A 60 3.02 -22.98 -8.75
C GLY A 60 3.40 -21.73 -9.55
N VAL A 61 2.63 -21.40 -10.55
CA VAL A 61 2.82 -20.23 -11.44
C VAL A 61 2.58 -18.87 -10.75
N ARG A 62 2.41 -18.84 -9.45
CA ARG A 62 2.16 -17.62 -8.64
C ARG A 62 1.05 -16.73 -9.22
N SER A 63 -0.04 -17.35 -9.64
CA SER A 63 -1.19 -16.62 -10.20
C SER A 63 -1.73 -15.58 -9.22
N ALA A 64 -2.21 -14.47 -9.76
CA ALA A 64 -2.84 -13.38 -9.02
C ALA A 64 -3.94 -13.90 -8.08
N ALA A 65 -3.99 -13.37 -6.85
CA ALA A 65 -5.01 -13.72 -5.88
C ALA A 65 -6.38 -13.14 -6.26
N ILE A 66 -6.39 -12.00 -6.94
CA ILE A 66 -7.56 -11.38 -7.56
C ILE A 66 -7.41 -11.59 -9.07
N PRO A 67 -8.32 -12.33 -9.72
CA PRO A 67 -8.27 -12.52 -11.17
C PRO A 67 -8.29 -11.18 -11.91
N PRO A 68 -7.46 -10.97 -12.95
CA PRO A 68 -7.39 -9.69 -13.67
C PRO A 68 -8.76 -9.22 -14.20
N TRP A 69 -9.55 -10.13 -14.78
CA TRP A 69 -10.87 -9.82 -15.28
C TRP A 69 -11.85 -9.33 -14.18
N LEU A 70 -11.70 -9.87 -12.96
CA LEU A 70 -12.53 -9.47 -11.81
C LEU A 70 -12.13 -8.07 -11.33
N LEU A 71 -10.83 -7.79 -11.25
CA LEU A 71 -10.33 -6.46 -10.91
C LEU A 71 -10.80 -5.42 -11.94
N GLU A 72 -10.71 -5.75 -13.23
CA GLU A 72 -11.12 -4.87 -14.32
C GLU A 72 -12.62 -4.57 -14.29
N SER A 73 -13.46 -5.60 -14.10
CA SER A 73 -14.92 -5.46 -14.18
C SER A 73 -15.56 -4.89 -12.92
N LEU A 74 -15.04 -5.21 -11.72
CA LEU A 74 -15.68 -4.89 -10.45
C LEU A 74 -14.94 -3.86 -9.60
N SER A 75 -13.89 -3.22 -10.13
CA SER A 75 -13.19 -2.19 -9.35
C SER A 75 -12.90 -0.92 -10.16
N ALA A 76 -12.60 0.16 -9.43
CA ALA A 76 -12.12 1.42 -10.00
C ALA A 76 -10.59 1.44 -10.23
N TYR A 77 -9.93 0.29 -10.11
CA TYR A 77 -8.48 0.19 -10.11
C TYR A 77 -7.94 -0.59 -11.30
N LYS A 78 -6.69 -0.28 -11.65
CA LYS A 78 -5.83 -1.07 -12.54
C LYS A 78 -4.49 -1.33 -11.86
N PRO A 79 -3.84 -2.49 -12.11
CA PRO A 79 -2.52 -2.77 -11.58
C PRO A 79 -1.45 -1.99 -12.34
N VAL A 80 -0.35 -1.65 -11.65
CA VAL A 80 0.88 -1.21 -12.31
C VAL A 80 1.49 -2.42 -13.04
N PRO A 81 1.79 -2.31 -14.36
CA PRO A 81 2.20 -3.44 -15.19
C PRO A 81 3.69 -3.77 -14.99
N LEU A 82 4.03 -4.43 -13.89
CA LEU A 82 5.42 -4.80 -13.58
C LEU A 82 5.99 -5.85 -14.53
N ASN A 83 5.14 -6.68 -15.15
CA ASN A 83 5.45 -7.64 -16.24
C ASN A 83 6.59 -8.63 -15.94
N VAL A 84 6.83 -8.96 -14.67
CA VAL A 84 7.91 -9.90 -14.28
C VAL A 84 7.49 -11.36 -14.27
N GLN A 85 6.19 -11.65 -14.17
CA GLN A 85 5.60 -13.00 -14.23
C GLN A 85 4.24 -12.94 -14.91
N ALA A 86 3.99 -13.79 -15.89
CA ALA A 86 2.80 -13.73 -16.75
C ALA A 86 1.46 -13.77 -15.99
N ASP A 87 1.37 -14.58 -14.93
CA ASP A 87 0.12 -14.78 -14.18
C ASP A 87 0.06 -14.02 -12.83
N SER A 88 1.13 -13.28 -12.50
CA SER A 88 1.24 -12.51 -11.27
C SER A 88 0.68 -11.10 -11.45
N MET A 89 0.08 -10.55 -10.41
CA MET A 89 -0.32 -9.15 -10.37
C MET A 89 0.87 -8.21 -10.11
N GLY A 90 1.99 -8.75 -9.60
CA GLY A 90 3.11 -7.93 -9.17
C GLY A 90 4.42 -8.68 -9.03
N TRP A 91 5.14 -8.44 -7.95
CA TRP A 91 6.45 -9.03 -7.65
C TRP A 91 6.48 -9.64 -6.24
N HIS A 92 6.71 -10.96 -6.15
CA HIS A 92 6.73 -11.70 -4.87
C HIS A 92 5.52 -11.39 -3.97
N GLY A 93 4.33 -11.26 -4.57
CA GLY A 93 3.09 -10.95 -3.87
C GLY A 93 2.88 -9.47 -3.56
N ASN A 94 3.80 -8.58 -3.95
CA ASN A 94 3.60 -7.14 -3.86
C ASN A 94 3.05 -6.61 -5.17
N ALA A 95 1.95 -5.85 -5.11
CA ALA A 95 1.37 -5.17 -6.25
C ALA A 95 1.00 -3.74 -5.89
N ILE A 96 1.01 -2.86 -6.86
CA ILE A 96 0.49 -1.49 -6.73
C ILE A 96 -0.73 -1.37 -7.63
N LEU A 97 -1.85 -0.98 -7.04
CA LEU A 97 -3.06 -0.60 -7.75
C LEU A 97 -3.20 0.91 -7.77
N VAL A 98 -3.67 1.43 -8.89
CA VAL A 98 -3.96 2.86 -9.06
C VAL A 98 -5.36 3.03 -9.62
N ARG A 99 -5.98 4.18 -9.40
CA ARG A 99 -7.25 4.52 -10.07
C ARG A 99 -7.11 4.35 -11.58
N LYS A 100 -8.16 3.91 -12.27
CA LYS A 100 -8.14 3.69 -13.72
C LYS A 100 -7.76 4.94 -14.51
N GLU A 101 -8.16 6.12 -14.04
CA GLU A 101 -7.82 7.42 -14.61
C GLU A 101 -6.41 7.92 -14.32
N ALA A 102 -5.67 7.28 -13.40
CA ALA A 102 -4.30 7.68 -13.09
C ALA A 102 -3.34 7.33 -14.24
N GLU A 103 -2.38 8.22 -14.49
CA GLU A 103 -1.27 7.97 -15.38
C GLU A 103 -0.15 7.23 -14.61
N ILE A 104 0.33 6.12 -15.17
CA ILE A 104 1.44 5.34 -14.62
C ILE A 104 2.69 5.76 -15.36
N GLY A 105 3.66 6.29 -14.60
CA GLY A 105 4.98 6.65 -15.10
C GLY A 105 6.01 5.52 -14.93
N PRO A 106 7.29 5.86 -14.69
CA PRO A 106 8.32 4.89 -14.39
C PRO A 106 7.92 3.97 -13.24
N HIS A 107 8.13 2.67 -13.41
CA HIS A 107 7.85 1.65 -12.42
C HIS A 107 8.90 0.53 -12.50
N ASP A 108 9.10 -0.15 -11.37
CA ASP A 108 10.19 -1.11 -11.24
C ASP A 108 9.93 -2.09 -10.10
N VAL A 109 10.67 -3.19 -10.08
CA VAL A 109 10.75 -4.14 -8.99
C VAL A 109 12.08 -4.00 -8.26
N LEU A 110 12.06 -4.10 -6.94
CA LEU A 110 13.28 -4.08 -6.14
C LEU A 110 13.60 -5.50 -5.67
N HIS A 111 14.76 -5.99 -6.08
CA HIS A 111 15.33 -7.24 -5.56
C HIS A 111 15.90 -6.98 -4.16
N LEU A 112 15.23 -7.49 -3.15
CA LEU A 112 15.66 -7.32 -1.77
C LEU A 112 16.47 -8.55 -1.31
N PRO A 113 17.50 -8.37 -0.47
CA PRO A 113 18.17 -9.49 0.20
C PRO A 113 17.15 -10.20 1.10
N CYS A 114 16.96 -11.51 0.94
CA CYS A 114 15.90 -12.23 1.66
C CYS A 114 16.26 -13.69 1.94
N LEU A 115 15.66 -14.25 3.00
CA LEU A 115 15.61 -15.70 3.24
C LEU A 115 14.43 -16.34 2.52
N GLU A 116 13.27 -15.68 2.58
CA GLU A 116 12.07 -16.03 1.83
C GLU A 116 11.91 -15.08 0.65
N PRO A 117 11.22 -15.51 -0.43
CA PRO A 117 10.92 -14.62 -1.55
C PRO A 117 10.11 -13.40 -1.11
N ARG A 118 10.79 -12.32 -0.82
CA ARG A 118 10.27 -11.00 -0.45
C ARG A 118 10.77 -9.98 -1.46
N GLY A 119 10.06 -8.89 -1.60
CA GLY A 119 10.43 -7.84 -2.53
C GLY A 119 9.75 -6.53 -2.22
N ALA A 120 10.09 -5.54 -3.01
CA ALA A 120 9.36 -4.29 -3.06
C ALA A 120 9.09 -3.93 -4.53
N THR A 121 8.08 -3.12 -4.73
CA THR A 121 7.68 -2.59 -6.03
C THR A 121 7.67 -1.07 -5.95
N MET A 122 7.95 -0.40 -7.05
CA MET A 122 7.91 1.06 -7.13
C MET A 122 7.10 1.50 -8.34
N ALA A 123 6.35 2.58 -8.20
CA ALA A 123 5.71 3.25 -9.31
C ALA A 123 5.65 4.77 -9.10
N GLU A 124 5.83 5.52 -10.17
CA GLU A 124 5.45 6.93 -10.22
C GLU A 124 4.02 7.03 -10.75
N VAL A 125 3.19 7.73 -10.02
CA VAL A 125 1.76 7.85 -10.30
C VAL A 125 1.40 9.32 -10.41
N LYS A 126 0.66 9.67 -11.47
CA LYS A 126 0.09 11.01 -11.64
C LYS A 126 -1.44 10.89 -11.68
N LEU A 127 -2.08 11.65 -10.80
CA LEU A 127 -3.54 11.76 -10.73
C LEU A 127 -3.92 13.25 -10.78
N GLY A 128 -4.42 13.69 -11.92
CA GLY A 128 -4.63 15.11 -12.18
C GLY A 128 -3.31 15.90 -12.10
N LYS A 129 -3.19 16.83 -11.15
CA LYS A 129 -1.95 17.61 -10.92
C LYS A 129 -0.99 16.97 -9.91
N ALA A 130 -1.46 16.00 -9.11
CA ALA A 130 -0.63 15.32 -8.13
C ALA A 130 0.27 14.29 -8.80
N LYS A 131 1.58 14.33 -8.52
CA LYS A 131 2.56 13.33 -8.95
C LYS A 131 3.32 12.85 -7.72
N ILE A 132 3.28 11.54 -7.47
CA ILE A 132 3.97 10.90 -6.34
C ILE A 132 4.72 9.65 -6.78
N ARG A 133 5.76 9.30 -6.03
CA ARG A 133 6.40 7.98 -6.11
C ARG A 133 5.95 7.14 -4.94
N VAL A 134 5.58 5.90 -5.23
CA VAL A 134 5.11 4.94 -4.23
C VAL A 134 5.99 3.72 -4.24
N PHE A 135 6.41 3.28 -3.05
CA PHE A 135 7.03 1.98 -2.84
C PHE A 135 6.07 1.10 -2.06
N GLY A 136 5.70 -0.05 -2.63
CA GLY A 136 4.96 -1.10 -1.95
C GLY A 136 5.90 -2.24 -1.55
N MET A 137 5.82 -2.74 -0.30
CA MET A 137 6.74 -3.76 0.17
C MET A 137 6.10 -4.74 1.15
N HIS A 138 6.68 -5.94 1.21
CA HIS A 138 6.40 -6.92 2.25
C HIS A 138 7.72 -7.47 2.75
N LEU A 139 8.11 -7.09 3.97
CA LEU A 139 9.42 -7.41 4.52
C LEU A 139 9.44 -8.79 5.18
N ASP A 140 10.65 -9.29 5.44
CA ASP A 140 10.92 -10.60 6.02
C ASP A 140 10.46 -10.72 7.48
N LEU A 141 10.23 -11.94 7.95
CA LEU A 141 9.91 -12.23 9.35
C LEU A 141 11.13 -12.09 10.27
N SER A 142 12.34 -12.24 9.73
CA SER A 142 13.60 -12.09 10.47
C SER A 142 14.00 -10.61 10.62
N GLY A 143 14.22 -10.15 11.85
CA GLY A 143 14.64 -8.77 12.14
C GLY A 143 15.95 -8.37 11.45
N LEU A 144 16.91 -9.30 11.31
CA LEU A 144 18.17 -9.04 10.62
C LEU A 144 17.92 -8.76 9.13
N TRP A 145 17.10 -9.59 8.48
CA TRP A 145 16.79 -9.44 7.07
C TRP A 145 15.92 -8.21 6.81
N ARG A 146 14.95 -7.91 7.68
CA ARG A 146 14.17 -6.67 7.59
C ARG A 146 15.06 -5.42 7.57
N ARG A 147 16.10 -5.37 8.40
CA ARG A 147 17.03 -4.22 8.39
C ARG A 147 17.84 -4.13 7.11
N LYS A 148 18.33 -5.26 6.57
CA LYS A 148 19.01 -5.28 5.26
C LYS A 148 18.06 -4.84 4.14
N GLN A 149 16.81 -5.29 4.18
CA GLN A 149 15.77 -4.91 3.22
C GLN A 149 15.43 -3.42 3.32
N ALA A 150 15.26 -2.89 4.53
CA ALA A 150 15.05 -1.46 4.73
C ALA A 150 16.19 -0.62 4.15
N ALA A 151 17.44 -0.99 4.41
CA ALA A 151 18.61 -0.32 3.83
C ALA A 151 18.60 -0.36 2.30
N ALA A 152 18.23 -1.49 1.69
CA ALA A 152 18.14 -1.61 0.24
C ALA A 152 17.02 -0.72 -0.35
N VAL A 153 15.85 -0.66 0.30
CA VAL A 153 14.75 0.22 -0.14
C VAL A 153 15.13 1.69 0.00
N ILE A 154 15.73 2.10 1.13
CA ILE A 154 16.20 3.47 1.37
C ILE A 154 17.24 3.86 0.31
N HIS A 155 18.21 2.99 0.04
CA HIS A 155 19.21 3.21 -0.98
C HIS A 155 18.59 3.39 -2.38
N ALA A 156 17.71 2.46 -2.77
CA ALA A 156 17.02 2.52 -4.06
C ALA A 156 16.16 3.79 -4.22
N ALA A 157 15.52 4.26 -3.15
CA ALA A 157 14.77 5.52 -3.16
C ALA A 157 15.70 6.74 -3.28
N GLY A 158 16.85 6.71 -2.62
CA GLY A 158 17.84 7.80 -2.64
C GLY A 158 18.58 7.96 -3.97
N LEU A 159 18.64 6.92 -4.80
CA LEU A 159 19.24 6.99 -6.16
C LEU A 159 18.33 7.67 -7.19
N ARG A 160 17.10 7.93 -6.86
CA ARG A 160 16.11 8.51 -7.78
C ARG A 160 15.98 10.02 -7.57
N GLU A 161 15.57 10.72 -8.61
CA GLU A 161 15.28 12.16 -8.52
C GLU A 161 14.30 12.46 -7.38
N ALA A 162 14.52 13.63 -6.74
CA ALA A 162 13.68 14.06 -5.63
C ALA A 162 12.26 14.35 -6.08
N MET A 163 11.30 13.65 -5.46
CA MET A 163 9.87 13.89 -5.67
C MET A 163 9.08 13.45 -4.44
N PRO A 164 7.81 13.90 -4.29
CA PRO A 164 6.93 13.43 -3.24
C PRO A 164 6.87 11.90 -3.23
N THR A 165 7.33 11.28 -2.13
CA THR A 165 7.52 9.83 -2.05
C THR A 165 6.81 9.26 -0.82
N VAL A 166 6.07 8.15 -1.03
CA VAL A 166 5.43 7.33 -0.01
C VAL A 166 6.00 5.93 -0.05
N LEU A 167 6.34 5.39 1.11
CA LEU A 167 6.71 3.99 1.29
C LEU A 167 5.63 3.34 2.16
N MET A 168 5.12 2.17 1.75
CA MET A 168 4.06 1.51 2.51
C MET A 168 4.09 -0.01 2.34
N GLY A 169 3.58 -0.72 3.35
CA GLY A 169 3.52 -2.16 3.30
C GLY A 169 3.47 -2.82 4.67
N ASP A 170 3.46 -4.14 4.62
CA ASP A 170 3.63 -5.00 5.80
C ASP A 170 5.12 -5.14 6.10
N LEU A 171 5.56 -4.48 7.14
CA LEU A 171 6.96 -4.50 7.56
C LEU A 171 7.30 -5.65 8.51
N ASN A 172 6.31 -6.43 8.96
CA ASN A 172 6.48 -7.52 9.92
C ASN A 172 7.29 -7.13 11.18
N GLU A 173 7.31 -5.83 11.54
CA GLU A 173 8.07 -5.32 12.68
C GLU A 173 7.15 -5.12 13.89
N TRP A 174 7.38 -5.94 14.90
CA TRP A 174 6.60 -5.93 16.15
C TRP A 174 7.12 -4.91 17.16
N SER A 175 8.40 -4.55 17.07
CA SER A 175 9.06 -3.66 18.04
C SER A 175 8.84 -2.20 17.65
N ALA A 176 8.10 -1.44 18.46
CA ALA A 176 7.90 -0.03 18.23
C ALA A 176 9.22 0.77 18.22
N GLY A 177 9.48 1.51 17.14
CA GLY A 177 10.64 2.42 17.03
C GLY A 177 12.03 1.75 16.98
N ARG A 178 12.10 0.44 16.79
CA ARG A 178 13.37 -0.33 16.71
C ARG A 178 13.49 -1.04 15.36
N GLY A 179 14.59 -1.77 15.17
CA GLY A 179 14.82 -2.56 13.97
C GLY A 179 14.72 -1.73 12.69
N CYS A 180 14.04 -2.25 11.69
CA CYS A 180 13.85 -1.55 10.41
C CYS A 180 13.07 -0.22 10.53
N LEU A 181 12.21 -0.05 11.56
CA LEU A 181 11.51 1.21 11.79
C LEU A 181 12.46 2.34 12.18
N ALA A 182 13.50 2.04 12.99
CA ALA A 182 14.53 3.02 13.30
C ALA A 182 15.36 3.40 12.06
N ASP A 183 15.62 2.44 11.17
CA ASP A 183 16.35 2.69 9.94
C ASP A 183 15.52 3.60 8.98
N PHE A 184 14.25 3.31 8.75
CA PHE A 184 13.35 4.16 7.96
C PHE A 184 13.12 5.55 8.60
N GLY A 185 12.97 5.61 9.91
CA GLY A 185 12.68 6.85 10.65
C GLY A 185 13.77 7.93 10.58
N ARG A 186 14.98 7.58 10.10
CA ARG A 186 16.05 8.55 9.81
C ARG A 186 15.80 9.34 8.53
N HIS A 187 14.94 8.86 7.65
CA HIS A 187 14.72 9.38 6.30
C HIS A 187 13.27 9.77 6.03
N TYR A 188 12.32 9.14 6.73
CA TYR A 188 10.88 9.27 6.48
C TYR A 188 10.12 9.47 7.78
N SER A 189 9.01 10.19 7.69
CA SER A 189 8.03 10.32 8.77
C SER A 189 6.98 9.21 8.65
N PHE A 190 6.50 8.70 9.79
CA PHE A 190 5.45 7.68 9.83
C PHE A 190 4.07 8.32 9.98
N ALA A 191 3.11 7.92 9.15
CA ALA A 191 1.71 8.23 9.37
C ALA A 191 1.17 7.37 10.54
N PRO A 192 0.49 7.98 11.54
CA PRO A 192 0.00 7.28 12.73
C PRO A 192 -1.28 6.49 12.44
N CYS A 193 -1.22 5.49 11.55
CA CYS A 193 -2.41 4.77 11.10
C CYS A 193 -3.09 3.94 12.20
N GLY A 194 -2.33 3.29 13.07
CA GLY A 194 -2.89 2.45 14.13
C GLY A 194 -2.60 0.95 13.96
N ARG A 195 -3.33 0.12 14.73
CA ARG A 195 -3.13 -1.34 14.75
C ARG A 195 -3.95 -2.00 13.65
N SER A 196 -3.32 -2.80 12.80
CA SER A 196 -3.92 -3.48 11.65
C SER A 196 -4.03 -5.01 11.80
N PHE A 197 -3.21 -5.59 12.67
CA PHE A 197 -3.12 -7.04 12.85
C PHE A 197 -3.47 -7.46 14.29
N HIS A 198 -4.18 -8.52 14.52
CA HIS A 198 -4.98 -9.39 13.66
C HIS A 198 -6.36 -8.77 13.45
N ALA A 199 -6.91 -8.81 12.22
CA ALA A 199 -8.14 -8.10 11.84
C ALA A 199 -9.34 -8.29 12.78
N ARG A 200 -9.48 -9.48 13.40
CA ARG A 200 -10.55 -9.74 14.40
C ARG A 200 -10.34 -8.99 15.72
N ARG A 201 -9.08 -8.79 16.12
CA ARG A 201 -8.67 -8.09 17.35
C ARG A 201 -7.31 -7.44 17.12
N PRO A 202 -7.27 -6.21 16.57
CA PRO A 202 -6.02 -5.56 16.23
C PRO A 202 -5.17 -5.26 17.46
N VAL A 203 -3.99 -5.89 17.54
CA VAL A 203 -3.05 -5.75 18.67
C VAL A 203 -1.68 -5.25 18.21
N ALA A 204 -1.33 -5.44 16.92
CA ALA A 204 -0.04 -5.06 16.37
C ALA A 204 -0.17 -4.09 15.20
N MET A 205 0.83 -3.21 15.08
CA MET A 205 0.99 -2.30 13.94
C MET A 205 2.08 -2.90 13.03
N LEU A 206 1.76 -3.89 12.19
CA LEU A 206 2.71 -4.50 11.26
C LEU A 206 2.79 -3.74 9.95
N ASP A 207 1.66 -3.17 9.53
CA ASP A 207 1.55 -2.36 8.33
C ASP A 207 1.92 -0.90 8.64
N ARG A 208 2.64 -0.27 7.74
CA ARG A 208 3.11 1.12 7.88
C ARG A 208 2.93 1.91 6.60
N ILE A 209 2.66 3.20 6.75
CA ILE A 209 2.79 4.21 5.70
C ILE A 209 3.80 5.23 6.17
N MET A 210 4.79 5.51 5.33
CA MET A 210 5.87 6.46 5.57
C MET A 210 5.94 7.45 4.42
N HIS A 211 6.32 8.68 4.69
CA HIS A 211 6.38 9.73 3.67
C HIS A 211 7.60 10.62 3.83
N CYS A 212 8.07 11.21 2.72
CA CYS A 212 9.12 12.23 2.74
C CYS A 212 8.58 13.60 3.14
N GLY A 213 9.47 14.54 3.46
CA GLY A 213 9.12 15.89 3.91
C GLY A 213 8.40 16.77 2.89
N GLN A 214 8.33 16.35 1.61
CA GLN A 214 7.57 17.08 0.57
C GLN A 214 6.05 16.84 0.64
N LEU A 215 5.61 15.88 1.46
CA LEU A 215 4.20 15.54 1.65
C LEU A 215 3.75 16.00 3.05
N LYS A 216 2.64 16.72 3.09
CA LYS A 216 2.01 17.10 4.35
C LYS A 216 0.89 16.11 4.67
N LEU A 217 1.04 15.34 5.74
CA LEU A 217 0.00 14.45 6.23
C LEU A 217 -1.22 15.27 6.67
N VAL A 218 -2.40 14.90 6.16
CA VAL A 218 -3.69 15.50 6.49
C VAL A 218 -4.43 14.62 7.47
N ASP A 219 -4.53 13.32 7.17
CA ASP A 219 -5.23 12.35 8.00
C ASP A 219 -4.69 10.94 7.73
N SER A 220 -4.91 10.03 8.66
CA SER A 220 -4.52 8.62 8.52
C SER A 220 -5.31 7.73 9.46
N GLY A 221 -5.43 6.45 9.13
CA GLY A 221 -6.15 5.52 9.98
C GLY A 221 -6.08 4.07 9.52
N VAL A 222 -6.80 3.24 10.27
CA VAL A 222 -7.11 1.87 9.92
C VAL A 222 -8.55 1.83 9.39
N HIS A 223 -8.77 1.15 8.30
CA HIS A 223 -10.13 0.92 7.81
C HIS A 223 -10.74 -0.31 8.50
N GLU A 224 -11.72 -0.06 9.34
CA GLU A 224 -12.43 -1.09 10.11
C GLU A 224 -13.88 -1.19 9.64
N SER A 225 -14.17 -2.21 8.85
CA SER A 225 -15.54 -2.58 8.47
C SER A 225 -15.81 -4.06 8.74
N ALA A 226 -17.06 -4.47 8.65
CA ALA A 226 -17.43 -5.87 8.75
C ALA A 226 -16.79 -6.69 7.61
N ALA A 227 -16.70 -6.12 6.41
CA ALA A 227 -16.04 -6.73 5.26
C ALA A 227 -14.52 -6.84 5.51
N ALA A 228 -13.84 -5.78 5.95
CA ALA A 228 -12.40 -5.78 6.21
C ALA A 228 -12.00 -6.79 7.28
N ARG A 229 -12.74 -6.89 8.39
CA ARG A 229 -12.50 -7.87 9.46
C ARG A 229 -12.63 -9.33 9.00
N LYS A 230 -13.33 -9.56 7.90
CA LYS A 230 -13.56 -10.90 7.35
C LYS A 230 -12.66 -11.21 6.16
N ALA A 231 -12.27 -10.22 5.36
CA ALA A 231 -11.58 -10.40 4.08
C ALA A 231 -10.11 -10.84 4.21
N SER A 232 -9.41 -10.42 5.26
CA SER A 232 -8.02 -10.78 5.55
C SER A 232 -7.77 -10.87 7.05
N ASP A 233 -6.59 -11.33 7.47
CA ASP A 233 -6.11 -11.25 8.85
C ASP A 233 -5.42 -9.90 9.16
N HIS A 234 -5.19 -9.06 8.16
CA HIS A 234 -4.82 -7.66 8.31
C HIS A 234 -6.02 -6.76 7.99
N LEU A 235 -6.06 -5.58 8.60
CA LEU A 235 -6.94 -4.49 8.20
C LEU A 235 -6.17 -3.53 7.28
N PRO A 236 -6.82 -2.93 6.27
CA PRO A 236 -6.19 -1.90 5.47
C PRO A 236 -5.83 -0.69 6.32
N ILE A 237 -4.67 -0.11 6.07
CA ILE A 237 -4.28 1.20 6.59
C ILE A 237 -4.26 2.22 5.46
N TRP A 238 -4.55 3.47 5.78
CA TRP A 238 -4.60 4.54 4.79
C TRP A 238 -4.02 5.85 5.35
N ALA A 239 -3.58 6.70 4.46
CA ALA A 239 -3.15 8.07 4.77
C ALA A 239 -3.52 9.01 3.64
N GLU A 240 -3.87 10.23 3.99
CA GLU A 240 -4.18 11.32 3.07
C GLU A 240 -3.09 12.39 3.17
N PHE A 241 -2.56 12.76 2.02
CA PHE A 241 -1.48 13.75 1.92
C PHE A 241 -1.89 14.91 1.03
N ARG A 242 -1.36 16.08 1.38
CA ARG A 242 -1.36 17.28 0.55
C ARG A 242 0.03 17.48 -0.01
N LEU A 243 0.09 17.80 -1.32
CA LEU A 243 1.32 18.13 -2.05
C LEU A 243 1.52 19.63 -2.05
#